data_6d7cb3c56bf23cd124996f782602e20e
#
_entry.id   6d7cb3c56bf23cd124996f782602e20e
#
_cell.length_a   1.000
_cell.length_b   1.000
_cell.length_c   1.000
_cell.angle_alpha   90.00
_cell.angle_beta   90.00
_cell.angle_gamma   90.00
#
_symmetry.space_group_name_H-M   'P 1'
#
loop_
_entity.id
_entity.type
_entity.pdbx_description
1 polymer ?
#
loop_
_entity_poly.entity_id
_entity_poly.type
_entity_poly.pdbx_seq_one_letter_code
_entity_poly.pdbx_strand_id
1 'polypeptide(L)'
;MSFLTKPNRSVLFILLALFSACTSKPANTAKRYALTGKIVSIDKNTQSMVVDAAEIKGFMEAMAMPYIVKNAKELEGLTAGDSITADLIAQGNDYWLENIKVTQKASGSPPAKSEFHMPSPGEEVPNFKLVNQSGRQIALAQYHGKTLILTFIYTRCPFPDFCPRVTGQFAELNHQLATDPKLYAKTHLLSISFDPKFDTPKVLSDYGHQWAGKDPGVFGHWEFAVAAAADLPKLAEFFGLTVVPEKNDIITHSLSTAVIGPDGKVFRWYHGSDWQSSDLLKDAQAALASGS
;
A
#
# COMPACT_ATOMS: atom_id res chain seq x y z
N MET A 1 5.16 85.03 -38.23
CA MET A 1 4.40 84.97 -36.94
C MET A 1 4.29 83.56 -36.52
N SER A 2 5.12 83.22 -35.54
CA SER A 2 5.38 81.84 -35.11
C SER A 2 4.78 81.67 -33.73
N PHE A 3 3.89 80.67 -33.54
CA PHE A 3 3.39 80.29 -32.21
C PHE A 3 3.82 78.85 -31.94
N LEU A 4 4.83 78.74 -31.08
CA LEU A 4 5.28 77.45 -30.47
C LEU A 4 4.31 77.05 -29.32
N THR A 5 3.68 75.93 -29.43
CA THR A 5 3.00 75.29 -28.31
C THR A 5 3.81 74.11 -27.79
N LYS A 6 4.18 74.18 -26.52
CA LYS A 6 4.89 73.14 -25.78
C LYS A 6 3.98 71.92 -25.52
N PRO A 7 4.50 70.67 -25.58
CA PRO A 7 3.73 69.51 -25.13
C PRO A 7 3.90 69.35 -23.62
N ASN A 8 2.75 69.12 -22.97
CA ASN A 8 2.58 68.85 -21.55
C ASN A 8 2.95 67.37 -21.29
N ARG A 9 4.01 67.12 -20.51
CA ARG A 9 4.40 65.78 -20.08
C ARG A 9 3.64 65.40 -18.80
N SER A 10 2.51 64.71 -18.97
CA SER A 10 1.85 64.04 -17.87
C SER A 10 2.62 62.76 -17.54
N VAL A 11 3.30 62.74 -16.41
CA VAL A 11 3.97 61.56 -15.83
C VAL A 11 2.85 60.71 -15.17
N LEU A 12 2.53 59.59 -15.81
CA LEU A 12 1.63 58.57 -15.28
C LEU A 12 2.39 57.67 -14.36
N PHE A 13 2.27 57.86 -13.04
CA PHE A 13 2.78 56.91 -12.04
C PHE A 13 1.88 55.67 -12.06
N ILE A 14 2.40 54.57 -12.67
CA ILE A 14 1.84 53.24 -12.55
C ILE A 14 2.24 52.66 -11.20
N LEU A 15 1.34 52.64 -10.25
CA LEU A 15 1.50 51.95 -8.97
C LEU A 15 1.43 50.44 -9.23
N LEU A 16 2.59 49.75 -9.28
CA LEU A 16 2.69 48.31 -9.39
C LEU A 16 2.37 47.70 -8.00
N ALA A 17 1.11 47.36 -7.77
CA ALA A 17 0.70 46.63 -6.58
C ALA A 17 1.19 45.14 -6.68
N LEU A 18 2.30 44.85 -6.00
CA LEU A 18 2.79 43.49 -5.81
C LEU A 18 1.78 42.72 -4.92
N PHE A 19 0.87 41.98 -5.56
CA PHE A 19 0.10 40.95 -4.89
C PHE A 19 1.06 39.78 -4.56
N SER A 20 1.63 39.79 -3.34
CA SER A 20 2.22 38.61 -2.77
C SER A 20 1.11 37.58 -2.49
N ALA A 21 0.84 36.71 -3.45
CA ALA A 21 0.03 35.53 -3.22
C ALA A 21 0.80 34.59 -2.29
N CYS A 22 0.55 34.69 -0.98
CA CYS A 22 0.90 33.63 -0.05
C CYS A 22 0.11 32.39 -0.45
N THR A 23 0.72 31.50 -1.22
CA THR A 23 0.25 30.13 -1.38
C THR A 23 0.53 29.42 -0.05
N SER A 24 -0.42 29.53 0.89
CA SER A 24 -0.44 28.66 2.06
C SER A 24 -0.65 27.23 1.53
N LYS A 25 0.39 26.38 1.61
CA LYS A 25 0.22 24.92 1.53
C LYS A 25 -0.95 24.57 2.46
N PRO A 26 -1.92 23.75 2.03
CA PRO A 26 -2.96 23.31 2.94
C PRO A 26 -2.27 22.65 4.13
N ALA A 27 -2.55 23.15 5.33
CA ALA A 27 -2.05 22.53 6.54
C ALA A 27 -2.60 21.10 6.55
N ASN A 28 -1.69 20.12 6.54
CA ASN A 28 -2.03 18.71 6.65
C ASN A 28 -2.53 18.44 8.07
N THR A 29 -3.78 18.84 8.34
CA THR A 29 -4.41 18.72 9.64
C THR A 29 -4.78 17.27 9.89
N ALA A 30 -4.35 16.73 11.01
CA ALA A 30 -4.73 15.40 11.46
C ALA A 30 -6.26 15.32 11.64
N LYS A 31 -6.88 14.32 11.04
CA LYS A 31 -8.29 13.98 11.24
C LYS A 31 -8.38 12.89 12.29
N ARG A 32 -9.43 12.94 13.11
CA ARG A 32 -9.69 11.98 14.18
C ARG A 32 -10.99 11.23 13.88
N TYR A 33 -10.94 9.91 13.98
CA TYR A 33 -12.09 9.03 13.80
C TYR A 33 -12.23 8.10 15.00
N ALA A 34 -13.46 7.80 15.39
CA ALA A 34 -13.72 6.78 16.40
C ALA A 34 -13.57 5.40 15.79
N LEU A 35 -12.72 4.57 16.38
CA LEU A 35 -12.53 3.17 16.00
C LEU A 35 -13.13 2.28 17.10
N THR A 36 -13.85 1.25 16.68
CA THR A 36 -14.25 0.11 17.50
C THR A 36 -13.79 -1.17 16.82
N GLY A 37 -13.31 -2.14 17.56
CA GLY A 37 -12.86 -3.39 16.96
C GLY A 37 -12.36 -4.39 17.98
N LYS A 38 -11.87 -5.52 17.49
CA LYS A 38 -11.31 -6.60 18.28
C LYS A 38 -9.83 -6.76 17.97
N ILE A 39 -8.98 -6.84 18.98
CA ILE A 39 -7.56 -7.05 18.80
C ILE A 39 -7.31 -8.46 18.23
N VAL A 40 -6.66 -8.54 17.09
CA VAL A 40 -6.25 -9.80 16.45
C VAL A 40 -4.86 -10.19 16.94
N SER A 41 -3.91 -9.24 16.93
CA SER A 41 -2.53 -9.45 17.40
C SER A 41 -1.90 -8.15 17.90
N ILE A 42 -0.82 -8.27 18.68
CA ILE A 42 -0.04 -7.15 19.21
C ILE A 42 1.43 -7.46 19.01
N ASP A 43 2.16 -6.54 18.42
CA ASP A 43 3.63 -6.56 18.36
C ASP A 43 4.18 -5.37 19.16
N LYS A 44 4.77 -5.67 20.30
CA LYS A 44 5.37 -4.67 21.17
C LYS A 44 6.69 -4.11 20.65
N ASN A 45 7.40 -4.87 19.83
CA ASN A 45 8.70 -4.45 19.29
C ASN A 45 8.51 -3.36 18.23
N THR A 46 7.50 -3.50 17.40
CA THR A 46 7.15 -2.52 16.35
C THR A 46 6.13 -1.50 16.83
N GLN A 47 5.67 -1.57 18.09
CA GLN A 47 4.62 -0.73 18.66
C GLN A 47 3.37 -0.72 17.79
N SER A 48 2.92 -1.89 17.36
CA SER A 48 1.76 -2.04 16.49
C SER A 48 0.78 -3.08 17.00
N MET A 49 -0.45 -3.00 16.50
CA MET A 49 -1.49 -3.98 16.75
C MET A 49 -2.37 -4.15 15.52
N VAL A 50 -2.82 -5.36 15.27
CA VAL A 50 -3.87 -5.63 14.29
C VAL A 50 -5.21 -5.57 15.00
N VAL A 51 -6.11 -4.77 14.47
CA VAL A 51 -7.48 -4.66 14.96
C VAL A 51 -8.44 -5.03 13.82
N ASP A 52 -9.29 -6.01 14.07
CA ASP A 52 -10.49 -6.27 13.28
C ASP A 52 -11.49 -5.16 13.61
N ALA A 53 -11.44 -4.10 12.82
CA ALA A 53 -12.19 -2.87 13.03
C ALA A 53 -13.55 -2.92 12.35
N ALA A 54 -14.58 -2.43 13.04
CA ALA A 54 -15.86 -2.14 12.41
C ALA A 54 -15.71 -1.00 11.39
N GLU A 55 -16.71 -0.80 10.52
CA GLU A 55 -16.75 0.33 9.60
C GLU A 55 -16.46 1.65 10.34
N ILE A 56 -15.53 2.42 9.81
CA ILE A 56 -15.21 3.77 10.28
C ILE A 56 -15.80 4.74 9.26
N LYS A 57 -16.98 5.28 9.55
CA LYS A 57 -17.74 6.14 8.64
C LYS A 57 -16.91 7.29 8.09
N GLY A 58 -16.86 7.37 6.77
CA GLY A 58 -16.12 8.42 6.05
C GLY A 58 -14.61 8.23 6.02
N PHE A 59 -14.12 7.03 6.42
CA PHE A 59 -12.72 6.67 6.36
C PHE A 59 -12.49 5.29 5.74
N MET A 60 -13.08 4.21 6.28
CA MET A 60 -12.86 2.85 5.78
C MET A 60 -14.00 1.90 6.14
N GLU A 61 -14.19 0.90 5.31
CA GLU A 61 -15.07 -0.24 5.58
C GLU A 61 -14.54 -1.13 6.72
N ALA A 62 -15.40 -2.02 7.25
CA ALA A 62 -15.01 -2.96 8.29
C ALA A 62 -13.91 -3.91 7.77
N MET A 63 -12.76 -3.94 8.44
CA MET A 63 -11.66 -4.83 8.08
C MET A 63 -10.61 -4.96 9.19
N ALA A 64 -9.84 -6.05 9.13
CA ALA A 64 -8.68 -6.22 9.99
C ALA A 64 -7.47 -5.50 9.40
N MET A 65 -6.91 -4.55 10.15
CA MET A 65 -5.76 -3.74 9.74
C MET A 65 -4.73 -3.61 10.87
N PRO A 66 -3.42 -3.52 10.52
CA PRO A 66 -2.41 -3.10 11.48
C PRO A 66 -2.47 -1.59 11.71
N TYR A 67 -2.29 -1.20 12.93
CA TYR A 67 -2.21 0.19 13.37
C TYR A 67 -0.96 0.38 14.21
N ILE A 68 -0.25 1.47 13.98
CA ILE A 68 0.84 1.92 14.85
C ILE A 68 0.22 2.50 16.13
N VAL A 69 0.86 2.25 17.27
CA VAL A 69 0.52 2.85 18.56
C VAL A 69 1.70 3.69 19.02
N LYS A 70 1.61 5.01 18.87
CA LYS A 70 2.74 5.91 19.15
C LYS A 70 3.20 5.88 20.61
N ASN A 71 2.28 5.65 21.53
CA ASN A 71 2.58 5.52 22.94
C ASN A 71 2.60 4.05 23.36
N ALA A 72 3.79 3.47 23.48
CA ALA A 72 3.97 2.05 23.84
C ALA A 72 3.24 1.65 25.14
N LYS A 73 3.01 2.58 26.06
CA LYS A 73 2.25 2.33 27.30
C LYS A 73 0.80 1.94 27.04
N GLU A 74 0.22 2.39 25.94
CA GLU A 74 -1.15 2.00 25.56
C GLU A 74 -1.28 0.55 25.13
N LEU A 75 -0.16 -0.13 24.86
CA LEU A 75 -0.13 -1.58 24.60
C LEU A 75 -0.04 -2.43 25.87
N GLU A 76 0.20 -1.79 27.03
CA GLU A 76 0.31 -2.52 28.29
C GLU A 76 -1.07 -3.05 28.72
N GLY A 77 -1.11 -4.32 29.12
CA GLY A 77 -2.34 -4.96 29.58
C GLY A 77 -3.34 -5.31 28.49
N LEU A 78 -3.06 -4.99 27.20
CA LEU A 78 -3.86 -5.45 26.07
C LEU A 78 -3.51 -6.89 25.73
N THR A 79 -4.52 -7.62 25.23
CA THR A 79 -4.40 -9.04 24.84
C THR A 79 -5.17 -9.28 23.54
N ALA A 80 -4.66 -10.15 22.68
CA ALA A 80 -5.40 -10.60 21.50
C ALA A 80 -6.75 -11.17 21.93
N GLY A 81 -7.81 -10.79 21.21
CA GLY A 81 -9.19 -11.11 21.55
C GLY A 81 -9.92 -10.04 22.38
N ASP A 82 -9.23 -9.06 22.96
CA ASP A 82 -9.89 -7.94 23.63
C ASP A 82 -10.69 -7.10 22.62
N SER A 83 -11.90 -6.69 22.99
CA SER A 83 -12.62 -5.65 22.25
C SER A 83 -12.23 -4.28 22.77
N ILE A 84 -12.01 -3.35 21.84
CA ILE A 84 -11.52 -2.01 22.16
C ILE A 84 -12.33 -0.92 21.48
N THR A 85 -12.21 0.28 22.04
CA THR A 85 -12.43 1.56 21.35
C THR A 85 -11.13 2.33 21.34
N ALA A 86 -10.89 3.11 20.31
CA ALA A 86 -9.71 3.96 20.16
C ALA A 86 -10.02 5.18 19.30
N ASP A 87 -9.13 6.15 19.34
CA ASP A 87 -9.09 7.24 18.37
C ASP A 87 -8.12 6.88 17.26
N LEU A 88 -8.61 6.75 16.03
CA LEU A 88 -7.79 6.65 14.84
C LEU A 88 -7.44 8.05 14.37
N ILE A 89 -6.16 8.36 14.35
CA ILE A 89 -5.63 9.63 13.84
C ILE A 89 -5.07 9.41 12.45
N ALA A 90 -5.57 10.16 11.46
CA ALA A 90 -5.06 10.13 10.09
C ALA A 90 -4.46 11.49 9.73
N GLN A 91 -3.21 11.50 9.27
CA GLN A 91 -2.49 12.71 8.85
C GLN A 91 -1.67 12.42 7.59
N GLY A 92 -2.15 12.91 6.45
CA GLY A 92 -1.57 12.53 5.17
C GLY A 92 -1.73 11.03 4.92
N ASN A 93 -0.60 10.35 4.71
CA ASN A 93 -0.56 8.91 4.51
C ASN A 93 -0.27 8.13 5.81
N ASP A 94 -0.11 8.83 6.93
CA ASP A 94 0.15 8.22 8.22
C ASP A 94 -1.14 8.09 9.02
N TYR A 95 -1.29 6.96 9.70
CA TYR A 95 -2.37 6.76 10.66
C TYR A 95 -1.90 5.92 11.85
N TRP A 96 -2.47 6.22 13.01
CA TRP A 96 -2.11 5.54 14.26
C TRP A 96 -3.28 5.58 15.23
N LEU A 97 -3.21 4.74 16.28
CA LEU A 97 -4.19 4.73 17.36
C LEU A 97 -3.70 5.50 18.59
N GLU A 98 -4.64 6.15 19.23
CA GLU A 98 -4.50 6.83 20.52
C GLU A 98 -5.73 6.54 21.39
N ASN A 99 -5.61 6.74 22.70
CA ASN A 99 -6.71 6.63 23.66
C ASN A 99 -7.39 5.24 23.62
N ILE A 100 -6.59 4.18 23.55
CA ILE A 100 -7.09 2.81 23.46
C ILE A 100 -7.73 2.41 24.79
N LYS A 101 -8.99 1.95 24.73
CA LYS A 101 -9.75 1.49 25.90
C LYS A 101 -10.31 0.11 25.64
N VAL A 102 -10.06 -0.82 26.54
CA VAL A 102 -10.69 -2.15 26.50
C VAL A 102 -12.14 -2.02 26.94
N THR A 103 -13.06 -2.41 26.07
CA THR A 103 -14.50 -2.45 26.35
C THR A 103 -14.96 -3.82 26.81
N GLN A 104 -14.26 -4.87 26.38
CA GLN A 104 -14.51 -6.25 26.80
C GLN A 104 -13.19 -7.02 26.76
N LYS A 105 -12.85 -7.69 27.85
CA LYS A 105 -11.69 -8.60 27.90
C LYS A 105 -11.99 -9.89 27.15
N ALA A 106 -10.96 -10.45 26.55
CA ALA A 106 -11.02 -11.75 25.89
C ALA A 106 -11.50 -12.81 26.88
N SER A 107 -12.61 -13.49 26.57
CA SER A 107 -13.10 -14.62 27.33
C SER A 107 -12.61 -15.90 26.65
N GLY A 108 -11.62 -16.58 27.25
CA GLY A 108 -11.06 -17.83 26.75
C GLY A 108 -9.54 -17.75 26.47
N SER A 109 -8.96 -18.88 26.08
CA SER A 109 -7.55 -18.89 25.62
C SER A 109 -7.39 -17.93 24.46
N PRO A 110 -6.29 -17.15 24.39
CA PRO A 110 -6.01 -16.29 23.26
C PRO A 110 -6.16 -17.10 21.97
N PRO A 111 -6.76 -16.54 20.91
CA PRO A 111 -6.71 -17.19 19.60
C PRO A 111 -5.25 -17.53 19.32
N ALA A 112 -5.01 -18.71 18.74
CA ALA A 112 -3.66 -19.12 18.36
C ALA A 112 -2.99 -17.94 17.68
N LYS A 113 -1.79 -17.53 18.18
CA LYS A 113 -1.03 -16.41 17.68
C LYS A 113 -1.10 -16.38 16.16
N SER A 114 -1.92 -15.55 15.57
CA SER A 114 -1.64 -15.06 14.25
C SER A 114 -0.50 -14.08 14.44
N GLU A 115 0.72 -14.53 14.25
CA GLU A 115 1.88 -13.63 14.25
C GLU A 115 1.70 -12.76 13.01
N PHE A 116 1.08 -11.59 13.21
CA PHE A 116 1.04 -10.59 12.15
C PHE A 116 2.45 -10.05 12.04
N HIS A 117 3.09 -10.43 10.96
CA HIS A 117 4.44 -10.00 10.65
C HIS A 117 4.37 -8.72 9.79
N MET A 118 5.15 -7.72 10.14
CA MET A 118 5.37 -6.53 9.34
C MET A 118 6.77 -6.59 8.75
N PRO A 119 6.91 -6.76 7.42
CA PRO A 119 8.22 -6.85 6.79
C PRO A 119 9.08 -5.62 7.10
N SER A 120 10.27 -5.85 7.59
CA SER A 120 11.20 -4.79 7.97
C SER A 120 12.29 -4.59 6.90
N PRO A 121 12.78 -3.35 6.69
CA PRO A 121 13.89 -3.11 5.77
C PRO A 121 15.10 -3.96 6.11
N GLY A 122 15.68 -4.61 5.09
CA GLY A 122 16.82 -5.53 5.23
C GLY A 122 16.46 -6.98 5.54
N GLU A 123 15.18 -7.28 5.76
CA GLU A 123 14.71 -8.64 5.99
C GLU A 123 14.72 -9.46 4.70
N GLU A 124 15.22 -10.70 4.77
CA GLU A 124 15.30 -11.61 3.63
C GLU A 124 13.91 -12.17 3.28
N VAL A 125 13.50 -12.02 2.02
CA VAL A 125 12.21 -12.51 1.55
C VAL A 125 12.31 -14.02 1.26
N PRO A 126 11.47 -14.87 1.89
CA PRO A 126 11.44 -16.29 1.59
C PRO A 126 11.14 -16.55 0.11
N ASN A 127 11.74 -17.61 -0.44
CA ASN A 127 11.54 -17.97 -1.84
C ASN A 127 10.18 -18.63 -2.08
N PHE A 128 9.11 -17.85 -2.03
CA PHE A 128 7.75 -18.33 -2.30
C PHE A 128 7.59 -18.79 -3.75
N LYS A 129 6.90 -19.91 -3.93
CA LYS A 129 6.54 -20.45 -5.25
C LYS A 129 5.12 -20.06 -5.62
N LEU A 130 4.94 -19.62 -6.85
CA LEU A 130 3.68 -19.12 -7.39
C LEU A 130 3.43 -19.75 -8.78
N VAL A 131 2.20 -19.62 -9.26
CA VAL A 131 1.85 -19.95 -10.65
C VAL A 131 1.42 -18.64 -11.31
N ASN A 132 2.08 -18.27 -12.41
CA ASN A 132 1.78 -17.02 -13.10
C ASN A 132 0.58 -17.15 -14.06
N GLN A 133 0.16 -16.05 -14.67
CA GLN A 133 -0.94 -15.95 -15.63
C GLN A 133 -0.76 -16.82 -16.89
N SER A 134 0.44 -17.32 -17.17
CA SER A 134 0.71 -18.27 -18.25
C SER A 134 0.72 -19.73 -17.79
N GLY A 135 0.35 -20.01 -16.53
CA GLY A 135 0.38 -21.34 -15.94
C GLY A 135 1.79 -21.86 -15.61
N ARG A 136 2.83 -21.01 -15.70
CA ARG A 136 4.20 -21.38 -15.37
C ARG A 136 4.46 -21.21 -13.88
N GLN A 137 5.21 -22.14 -13.31
CA GLN A 137 5.75 -21.97 -11.98
C GLN A 137 6.84 -20.89 -12.00
N ILE A 138 6.73 -19.95 -11.06
CA ILE A 138 7.70 -18.91 -10.78
C ILE A 138 8.07 -18.95 -9.30
N ALA A 139 9.21 -18.36 -8.95
CA ALA A 139 9.66 -18.23 -7.57
C ALA A 139 10.24 -16.84 -7.33
N LEU A 140 10.06 -16.26 -6.15
CA LEU A 140 10.50 -14.87 -5.90
C LEU A 140 12.00 -14.69 -6.11
N ALA A 141 12.80 -15.70 -5.80
CA ALA A 141 14.25 -15.66 -6.02
C ALA A 141 14.69 -15.50 -7.50
N GLN A 142 13.80 -15.81 -8.47
CA GLN A 142 14.14 -15.60 -9.90
C GLN A 142 14.31 -14.12 -10.27
N TYR A 143 13.81 -13.23 -9.43
CA TYR A 143 13.89 -11.78 -9.66
C TYR A 143 15.13 -11.15 -9.00
N HIS A 144 16.00 -11.92 -8.34
CA HIS A 144 17.28 -11.42 -7.82
C HIS A 144 18.08 -10.73 -8.94
N GLY A 145 18.76 -9.65 -8.59
CA GLY A 145 19.43 -8.76 -9.56
C GLY A 145 18.53 -7.69 -10.17
N LYS A 146 17.23 -7.72 -9.85
CA LYS A 146 16.25 -6.66 -10.14
C LYS A 146 15.58 -6.18 -8.87
N THR A 147 15.10 -4.95 -8.87
CA THR A 147 14.12 -4.53 -7.85
C THR A 147 12.77 -5.13 -8.20
N LEU A 148 12.23 -5.95 -7.30
CA LEU A 148 10.89 -6.51 -7.43
C LEU A 148 9.91 -5.65 -6.63
N ILE A 149 8.85 -5.18 -7.29
CA ILE A 149 7.74 -4.48 -6.63
C ILE A 149 6.53 -5.39 -6.70
N LEU A 150 6.05 -5.84 -5.55
CA LEU A 150 4.91 -6.74 -5.50
C LEU A 150 3.75 -6.16 -4.69
N THR A 151 2.55 -6.57 -5.04
CA THR A 151 1.31 -6.24 -4.32
C THR A 151 0.35 -7.42 -4.32
N PHE A 152 -0.66 -7.35 -3.46
CA PHE A 152 -1.66 -8.40 -3.29
C PHE A 152 -3.02 -7.92 -3.77
N ILE A 153 -3.70 -8.78 -4.52
CA ILE A 153 -5.00 -8.50 -5.13
C ILE A 153 -5.91 -9.74 -5.09
N TYR A 154 -7.18 -9.56 -5.41
CA TYR A 154 -8.01 -10.60 -6.03
C TYR A 154 -8.88 -9.97 -7.13
N THR A 155 -9.07 -10.70 -8.25
CA THR A 155 -9.56 -10.09 -9.50
C THR A 155 -11.02 -9.65 -9.44
N ARG A 156 -11.81 -10.25 -8.55
CA ARG A 156 -13.23 -9.96 -8.36
C ARG A 156 -13.53 -9.05 -7.17
N CYS A 157 -12.53 -8.28 -6.69
CA CYS A 157 -12.74 -7.29 -5.64
C CYS A 157 -13.79 -6.25 -6.06
N PRO A 158 -14.91 -6.11 -5.33
CA PRO A 158 -15.97 -5.19 -5.73
C PRO A 158 -15.73 -3.74 -5.28
N PHE A 159 -14.67 -3.48 -4.51
CA PHE A 159 -14.41 -2.19 -3.88
C PHE A 159 -13.41 -1.38 -4.69
N PRO A 160 -13.83 -0.23 -5.32
CA PRO A 160 -12.95 0.56 -6.19
C PRO A 160 -11.69 1.08 -5.51
N ASP A 161 -11.77 1.40 -4.23
CA ASP A 161 -10.67 1.98 -3.44
C ASP A 161 -9.66 0.96 -2.93
N PHE A 162 -9.83 -0.34 -3.24
CA PHE A 162 -8.98 -1.44 -2.83
C PHE A 162 -8.16 -2.00 -4.00
N CYS A 163 -8.35 -3.28 -4.38
CA CYS A 163 -7.58 -3.90 -5.44
C CYS A 163 -7.61 -3.14 -6.77
N PRO A 164 -8.75 -2.57 -7.24
CA PRO A 164 -8.73 -1.76 -8.45
C PRO A 164 -7.84 -0.52 -8.34
N ARG A 165 -7.86 0.19 -7.20
CA ARG A 165 -6.99 1.34 -6.95
C ARG A 165 -5.52 0.95 -6.96
N VAL A 166 -5.15 -0.11 -6.22
CA VAL A 166 -3.78 -0.63 -6.15
C VAL A 166 -3.29 -1.06 -7.54
N THR A 167 -4.12 -1.76 -8.29
CA THR A 167 -3.78 -2.18 -9.66
C THR A 167 -3.63 -0.98 -10.60
N GLY A 168 -4.46 0.05 -10.46
CA GLY A 168 -4.34 1.31 -11.21
C GLY A 168 -3.02 2.05 -10.92
N GLN A 169 -2.58 2.07 -9.66
CA GLN A 169 -1.28 2.64 -9.27
C GLN A 169 -0.11 1.83 -9.87
N PHE A 170 -0.24 0.50 -9.98
CA PHE A 170 0.74 -0.36 -10.64
C PHE A 170 0.77 -0.12 -12.15
N ALA A 171 -0.38 0.12 -12.80
CA ALA A 171 -0.44 0.48 -14.21
C ALA A 171 0.29 1.81 -14.47
N GLU A 172 0.05 2.82 -13.63
CA GLU A 172 0.74 4.10 -13.72
C GLU A 172 2.24 3.95 -13.46
N LEU A 173 2.65 3.16 -12.45
CA LEU A 173 4.05 2.84 -12.20
C LEU A 173 4.71 2.17 -13.42
N ASN A 174 4.04 1.21 -14.03
CA ASN A 174 4.54 0.53 -15.23
C ASN A 174 4.78 1.51 -16.39
N HIS A 175 3.88 2.48 -16.58
CA HIS A 175 4.06 3.56 -17.56
C HIS A 175 5.25 4.45 -17.20
N GLN A 176 5.38 4.85 -15.94
CA GLN A 176 6.50 5.69 -15.48
C GLN A 176 7.84 4.97 -15.67
N LEU A 177 7.92 3.69 -15.29
CA LEU A 177 9.13 2.87 -15.48
C LEU A 177 9.50 2.75 -16.96
N ALA A 178 8.54 2.59 -17.86
CA ALA A 178 8.77 2.49 -19.31
C ALA A 178 9.40 3.75 -19.93
N THR A 179 9.33 4.92 -19.25
CA THR A 179 10.00 6.15 -19.70
C THR A 179 11.52 6.12 -19.50
N ASP A 180 12.04 5.24 -18.62
CA ASP A 180 13.47 5.02 -18.40
C ASP A 180 13.83 3.54 -18.71
N PRO A 181 14.35 3.24 -19.91
CA PRO A 181 14.68 1.87 -20.32
C PRO A 181 15.69 1.16 -19.39
N LYS A 182 16.59 1.91 -18.74
CA LYS A 182 17.57 1.32 -17.81
C LYS A 182 16.91 0.89 -16.52
N LEU A 183 16.04 1.73 -15.96
CA LEU A 183 15.28 1.43 -14.77
C LEU A 183 14.27 0.30 -15.04
N TYR A 184 13.57 0.36 -16.18
CA TYR A 184 12.64 -0.67 -16.63
C TYR A 184 13.29 -2.06 -16.70
N ALA A 185 14.48 -2.16 -17.31
CA ALA A 185 15.21 -3.43 -17.41
C ALA A 185 15.65 -4.00 -16.05
N LYS A 186 15.80 -3.13 -15.05
CA LYS A 186 16.27 -3.47 -13.69
C LYS A 186 15.15 -3.60 -12.66
N THR A 187 13.90 -3.43 -13.07
CA THR A 187 12.72 -3.60 -12.21
C THR A 187 11.82 -4.72 -12.72
N HIS A 188 10.95 -5.22 -11.86
CA HIS A 188 9.88 -6.14 -12.23
C HIS A 188 8.68 -5.92 -11.34
N LEU A 189 7.46 -5.97 -11.89
CA LEU A 189 6.21 -5.82 -11.18
C LEU A 189 5.52 -7.19 -11.04
N LEU A 190 4.96 -7.46 -9.86
CA LEU A 190 4.26 -8.72 -9.58
C LEU A 190 2.99 -8.46 -8.77
N SER A 191 1.83 -8.76 -9.34
CA SER A 191 0.56 -8.77 -8.63
C SER A 191 0.21 -10.20 -8.23
N ILE A 192 0.10 -10.46 -6.92
CA ILE A 192 -0.14 -11.79 -6.37
C ILE A 192 -1.59 -11.89 -5.91
N SER A 193 -2.34 -12.82 -6.47
CA SER A 193 -3.69 -13.12 -6.00
C SER A 193 -3.68 -13.97 -4.73
N PHE A 194 -4.57 -13.62 -3.80
CA PHE A 194 -4.88 -14.41 -2.61
C PHE A 194 -6.21 -15.18 -2.71
N ASP A 195 -6.78 -15.31 -3.91
CA ASP A 195 -8.00 -16.09 -4.19
C ASP A 195 -7.73 -17.28 -5.13
N PRO A 196 -6.96 -18.29 -4.71
CA PRO A 196 -6.54 -19.40 -5.57
C PRO A 196 -7.71 -20.28 -6.05
N LYS A 197 -8.90 -20.13 -5.47
CA LYS A 197 -10.09 -20.86 -5.92
C LYS A 197 -10.70 -20.27 -7.18
N PHE A 198 -10.61 -18.96 -7.35
CA PHE A 198 -11.21 -18.23 -8.47
C PHE A 198 -10.16 -17.76 -9.49
N ASP A 199 -9.07 -17.23 -9.03
CA ASP A 199 -8.03 -16.59 -9.84
C ASP A 199 -7.11 -17.62 -10.50
N THR A 200 -7.67 -18.34 -11.47
CA THR A 200 -6.91 -19.27 -12.32
C THR A 200 -5.93 -18.50 -13.23
N PRO A 201 -4.91 -19.14 -13.81
CA PRO A 201 -4.01 -18.50 -14.76
C PRO A 201 -4.73 -17.73 -15.88
N LYS A 202 -5.82 -18.30 -16.41
CA LYS A 202 -6.63 -17.62 -17.44
C LYS A 202 -7.30 -16.35 -16.91
N VAL A 203 -7.90 -16.39 -15.71
CA VAL A 203 -8.52 -15.24 -15.07
C VAL A 203 -7.49 -14.14 -14.82
N LEU A 204 -6.32 -14.51 -14.31
CA LEU A 204 -5.19 -13.59 -14.10
C LEU A 204 -4.68 -12.98 -15.40
N SER A 205 -4.62 -13.77 -16.49
CA SER A 205 -4.26 -13.26 -17.81
C SER A 205 -5.28 -12.25 -18.34
N ASP A 206 -6.57 -12.58 -18.25
CA ASP A 206 -7.64 -11.69 -18.70
C ASP A 206 -7.66 -10.38 -17.89
N TYR A 207 -7.48 -10.46 -16.57
CA TYR A 207 -7.36 -9.30 -15.70
C TYR A 207 -6.10 -8.48 -16.00
N GLY A 208 -4.95 -9.14 -16.14
CA GLY A 208 -3.70 -8.47 -16.46
C GLY A 208 -3.76 -7.69 -17.77
N HIS A 209 -4.41 -8.24 -18.81
CA HIS A 209 -4.60 -7.54 -20.08
C HIS A 209 -5.50 -6.31 -19.99
N GLN A 210 -6.38 -6.23 -19.01
CA GLN A 210 -7.20 -5.02 -18.80
C GLN A 210 -6.36 -3.85 -18.25
N TRP A 211 -5.32 -4.14 -17.48
CA TRP A 211 -4.51 -3.13 -16.78
C TRP A 211 -3.15 -2.87 -17.42
N ALA A 212 -2.45 -3.93 -17.84
CA ALA A 212 -1.11 -3.83 -18.38
C ALA A 212 -1.09 -3.65 -19.92
N GLY A 213 -2.22 -3.88 -20.58
CA GLY A 213 -2.35 -3.77 -22.03
C GLY A 213 -2.40 -5.12 -22.75
N LYS A 214 -2.61 -5.09 -24.08
CA LYS A 214 -2.84 -6.28 -24.90
C LYS A 214 -1.62 -6.75 -25.69
N ASP A 215 -0.49 -6.07 -25.54
CA ASP A 215 0.73 -6.44 -26.26
C ASP A 215 1.24 -7.81 -25.82
N PRO A 216 1.72 -8.67 -26.73
CA PRO A 216 2.16 -10.03 -26.39
C PRO A 216 3.29 -10.09 -25.35
N GLY A 217 4.09 -9.01 -25.22
CA GLY A 217 5.21 -8.92 -24.29
C GLY A 217 4.88 -8.30 -22.93
N VAL A 218 3.63 -7.87 -22.70
CA VAL A 218 3.24 -7.10 -21.53
C VAL A 218 3.59 -7.78 -20.20
N PHE A 219 3.46 -9.10 -20.14
CA PHE A 219 3.80 -9.88 -18.96
C PHE A 219 5.31 -10.13 -18.76
N GLY A 220 6.16 -9.66 -19.66
CA GLY A 220 7.61 -9.72 -19.48
C GLY A 220 8.15 -8.80 -18.38
N HIS A 221 7.39 -7.78 -18.01
CA HIS A 221 7.76 -6.82 -16.98
C HIS A 221 6.77 -6.79 -15.79
N TRP A 222 5.49 -7.02 -16.05
CA TRP A 222 4.47 -7.07 -15.00
C TRP A 222 3.71 -8.40 -15.09
N GLU A 223 3.98 -9.29 -14.13
CA GLU A 223 3.32 -10.59 -14.03
C GLU A 223 2.19 -10.58 -13.00
N PHE A 224 1.23 -11.46 -13.22
CA PHE A 224 0.12 -11.75 -12.32
C PHE A 224 0.22 -13.22 -11.91
N ALA A 225 0.23 -13.49 -10.63
CA ALA A 225 0.45 -14.83 -10.13
C ALA A 225 -0.48 -15.16 -8.96
N VAL A 226 -0.57 -16.44 -8.62
CA VAL A 226 -1.32 -16.92 -7.47
C VAL A 226 -0.47 -17.94 -6.70
N ALA A 227 -0.54 -17.89 -5.37
CA ALA A 227 0.03 -18.91 -4.50
C ALA A 227 -0.86 -20.15 -4.46
N ALA A 228 -0.27 -21.33 -4.26
CA ALA A 228 -1.05 -22.50 -3.90
C ALA A 228 -1.79 -22.24 -2.58
N ALA A 229 -3.02 -22.77 -2.44
CA ALA A 229 -3.83 -22.53 -1.25
C ALA A 229 -3.14 -22.95 0.06
N ALA A 230 -2.27 -23.98 0.01
CA ALA A 230 -1.49 -24.42 1.16
C ALA A 230 -0.36 -23.47 1.56
N ASP A 231 0.17 -22.69 0.60
CA ASP A 231 1.30 -21.78 0.82
C ASP A 231 0.83 -20.33 1.10
N LEU A 232 -0.41 -20.03 0.75
CA LEU A 232 -1.00 -18.70 0.93
C LEU A 232 -0.92 -18.18 2.37
N PRO A 233 -1.19 -18.97 3.43
CA PRO A 233 -1.08 -18.47 4.80
C PRO A 233 0.32 -17.97 5.15
N LYS A 234 1.37 -18.68 4.76
CA LYS A 234 2.76 -18.28 5.02
C LYS A 234 3.17 -17.04 4.23
N LEU A 235 2.70 -16.96 2.98
CA LEU A 235 2.94 -15.79 2.13
C LEU A 235 2.23 -14.56 2.72
N ALA A 236 0.97 -14.70 3.10
CA ALA A 236 0.17 -13.63 3.70
C ALA A 236 0.78 -13.17 5.03
N GLU A 237 1.17 -14.13 5.90
CA GLU A 237 1.84 -13.84 7.17
C GLU A 237 3.10 -13.01 6.95
N PHE A 238 4.01 -13.46 6.07
CA PHE A 238 5.28 -12.75 5.81
C PHE A 238 5.06 -11.31 5.34
N PHE A 239 4.10 -11.07 4.44
CA PHE A 239 3.84 -9.74 3.89
C PHE A 239 2.80 -8.94 4.68
N GLY A 240 2.44 -9.34 5.88
CA GLY A 240 1.48 -8.63 6.71
C GLY A 240 0.09 -8.52 6.07
N LEU A 241 -0.31 -9.51 5.29
CA LEU A 241 -1.60 -9.57 4.62
C LEU A 241 -2.58 -10.39 5.47
N THR A 242 -3.64 -9.76 5.93
CA THR A 242 -4.78 -10.46 6.52
C THR A 242 -5.74 -10.87 5.41
N VAL A 243 -6.17 -12.12 5.39
CA VAL A 243 -7.14 -12.65 4.41
C VAL A 243 -8.19 -13.47 5.17
N VAL A 244 -9.42 -13.00 5.22
CA VAL A 244 -10.54 -13.66 5.89
C VAL A 244 -11.66 -13.87 4.88
N PRO A 245 -11.91 -15.13 4.46
CA PRO A 245 -13.04 -15.44 3.60
C PRO A 245 -14.38 -15.16 4.32
N GLU A 246 -15.27 -14.44 3.66
CA GLU A 246 -16.59 -14.15 4.15
C GLU A 246 -17.69 -14.92 3.40
N LYS A 247 -18.91 -14.74 3.85
CA LYS A 247 -20.09 -15.24 3.12
C LYS A 247 -20.24 -14.45 1.82
N ASN A 248 -20.79 -15.08 0.78
CA ASN A 248 -21.05 -14.47 -0.55
C ASN A 248 -19.81 -14.16 -1.38
N ASP A 249 -18.74 -14.95 -1.23
CA ASP A 249 -17.51 -14.83 -2.06
C ASP A 249 -16.75 -13.50 -1.91
N ILE A 250 -17.09 -12.69 -0.94
CA ILE A 250 -16.31 -11.52 -0.54
C ILE A 250 -15.15 -12.01 0.33
N ILE A 251 -13.98 -11.41 0.14
CA ILE A 251 -12.81 -11.69 0.96
C ILE A 251 -12.44 -10.40 1.67
N THR A 252 -12.62 -10.39 3.00
CA THR A 252 -12.08 -9.30 3.83
C THR A 252 -10.57 -9.45 3.91
N HIS A 253 -9.85 -8.41 3.59
CA HIS A 253 -8.39 -8.44 3.54
C HIS A 253 -7.80 -7.06 3.83
N SER A 254 -6.55 -7.05 4.33
CA SER A 254 -5.73 -5.85 4.33
C SER A 254 -5.06 -5.68 2.96
N LEU A 255 -4.46 -4.52 2.73
CA LEU A 255 -3.65 -4.26 1.54
C LEU A 255 -2.18 -4.23 1.93
N SER A 256 -1.36 -4.86 1.11
CA SER A 256 0.08 -4.96 1.31
C SER A 256 0.80 -4.79 -0.01
N THR A 257 1.85 -3.97 -0.01
CA THR A 257 2.73 -3.76 -1.16
C THR A 257 4.17 -3.70 -0.67
N ALA A 258 5.10 -4.34 -1.37
CA ALA A 258 6.50 -4.36 -0.97
C ALA A 258 7.41 -4.03 -2.14
N VAL A 259 8.48 -3.27 -1.85
CA VAL A 259 9.64 -3.08 -2.71
C VAL A 259 10.76 -3.97 -2.17
N ILE A 260 11.26 -4.88 -3.00
CA ILE A 260 12.32 -5.84 -2.67
C ILE A 260 13.54 -5.47 -3.50
N GLY A 261 14.67 -5.32 -2.84
CA GLY A 261 15.95 -4.99 -3.48
C GLY A 261 16.50 -6.10 -4.36
N PRO A 262 17.50 -5.80 -5.20
CA PRO A 262 18.18 -6.81 -6.05
C PRO A 262 18.82 -7.94 -5.26
N ASP A 263 19.11 -7.73 -3.98
CA ASP A 263 19.65 -8.71 -3.03
C ASP A 263 18.59 -9.66 -2.44
N GLY A 264 17.31 -9.49 -2.83
CA GLY A 264 16.20 -10.30 -2.32
C GLY A 264 15.68 -9.88 -0.95
N LYS A 265 16.10 -8.73 -0.44
CA LYS A 265 15.65 -8.23 0.86
C LYS A 265 14.60 -7.16 0.72
N VAL A 266 13.74 -7.05 1.74
CA VAL A 266 12.76 -5.97 1.82
C VAL A 266 13.49 -4.63 1.86
N PHE A 267 13.23 -3.77 0.88
CA PHE A 267 13.67 -2.38 0.88
C PHE A 267 12.66 -1.50 1.60
N ARG A 268 11.37 -1.67 1.24
CA ARG A 268 10.25 -0.98 1.89
C ARG A 268 8.98 -1.81 1.81
N TRP A 269 8.17 -1.70 2.84
CA TRP A 269 6.84 -2.27 2.89
C TRP A 269 5.81 -1.15 3.09
N TYR A 270 4.69 -1.26 2.39
CA TYR A 270 3.56 -0.34 2.43
C TYR A 270 2.31 -1.09 2.85
N HIS A 271 1.64 -0.56 3.82
CA HIS A 271 0.32 -0.97 4.23
C HIS A 271 -0.74 -0.08 3.57
N GLY A 272 -1.92 -0.64 3.26
CA GLY A 272 -3.02 0.13 2.69
C GLY A 272 -2.81 0.51 1.22
N SER A 273 -3.56 1.52 0.76
CA SER A 273 -3.58 2.01 -0.63
C SER A 273 -3.27 3.50 -0.78
N ASP A 274 -2.80 4.16 0.28
CA ASP A 274 -2.59 5.62 0.28
C ASP A 274 -1.26 6.06 -0.36
N TRP A 275 -0.36 5.11 -0.67
CA TRP A 275 0.85 5.35 -1.42
C TRP A 275 0.53 5.67 -2.90
N GLN A 276 1.43 6.39 -3.56
CA GLN A 276 1.32 6.75 -4.97
C GLN A 276 2.36 5.99 -5.81
N SER A 277 2.09 5.83 -7.11
CA SER A 277 3.05 5.25 -8.06
C SER A 277 4.42 5.92 -8.01
N SER A 278 4.46 7.25 -7.80
CA SER A 278 5.68 8.04 -7.63
C SER A 278 6.51 7.66 -6.40
N ASP A 279 5.89 7.15 -5.33
CA ASP A 279 6.60 6.71 -4.13
C ASP A 279 7.31 5.39 -4.42
N LEU A 280 6.62 4.44 -5.05
CA LEU A 280 7.21 3.17 -5.50
C LEU A 280 8.33 3.39 -6.53
N LEU A 281 8.18 4.37 -7.44
CA LEU A 281 9.22 4.72 -8.41
C LEU A 281 10.50 5.22 -7.72
N LYS A 282 10.37 6.11 -6.74
CA LYS A 282 11.51 6.59 -5.94
C LYS A 282 12.20 5.46 -5.18
N ASP A 283 11.40 4.58 -4.57
CA ASP A 283 11.95 3.46 -3.84
C ASP A 283 12.61 2.43 -4.76
N ALA A 284 12.09 2.21 -5.98
CA ALA A 284 12.75 1.38 -6.98
C ALA A 284 14.13 1.91 -7.36
N GLN A 285 14.25 3.22 -7.57
CA GLN A 285 15.53 3.88 -7.85
C GLN A 285 16.51 3.77 -6.68
N ALA A 286 16.02 4.00 -5.44
CA ALA A 286 16.84 3.93 -4.24
C ALA A 286 17.30 2.49 -3.94
N ALA A 287 16.43 1.49 -4.12
CA ALA A 287 16.77 0.08 -3.93
C ALA A 287 17.87 -0.40 -4.90
N LEU A 288 17.82 0.06 -6.15
CA LEU A 288 18.89 -0.24 -7.13
C LEU A 288 20.21 0.41 -6.75
N ALA A 289 20.19 1.65 -6.25
CA ALA A 289 21.39 2.35 -5.84
C ALA A 289 22.05 1.75 -4.60
N SER A 290 21.27 1.16 -3.68
CA SER A 290 21.78 0.52 -2.46
C SER A 290 22.29 -0.90 -2.67
N GLY A 291 21.89 -1.58 -3.76
CA GLY A 291 22.29 -2.94 -4.10
C GLY A 291 23.46 -3.03 -5.11
N SER A 292 24.08 -1.88 -5.45
CA SER A 292 25.19 -1.79 -6.42
C SER A 292 26.56 -1.88 -5.77
#